data_b3298ceabc66e9f3e965b76a6417cb6d
#
_entry.id   b3298ceabc66e9f3e965b76a6417cb6d
#
_cell.length_a   1.000
_cell.length_b   1.000
_cell.length_c   1.000
_cell.angle_alpha   90.00
_cell.angle_beta   90.00
_cell.angle_gamma   90.00
#
_symmetry.space_group_name_H-M   'P 1'
#
loop_
_entity.id
_entity.type
_entity.pdbx_description
1 polymer ?
#
loop_
_entity_poly.entity_id
_entity_poly.type
_entity_poly.pdbx_seq_one_letter_code
_entity_poly.pdbx_strand_id
1 'polypeptide(L)'
;MGSDVLGQTVETPSVIDFSDTYPTIGQRVSYSASGLVPKQTYRVLWETFQGTWDVDGNTFIGESYTPAVTVLGTVTADANGEVHSVLQIPTGYGDIHQIGLADASGIVVAQGSVTIKPSVSVSRTQEPEGNFFTLRVQGIGYGAYSSAYEVLYDNHLMGNIAAVTTNGTAVFQVRAEGIGPHLIEIAPCSIGSPYLNEQQSPYSWKPTFSIPVTVTKGHPGDVQDPIPAPSISTGNHLTASPGHGVVGSTFTLTGQGLPANESLTIEWSNTVGNHVTAAGYHAAETVLGHVTSSAAGTFATKIQVPVNVGGPPHTVQAVDAAGNVVGTTTYQIYPNLVSAPKAVKEGQMFTIHLQGGGPDTYDNCYSVLYDNSSIGYACGFNTNGDMQIQIRATGAPGIHDIDLYPTIQQGNQKVPNLYVLPLLTYKSDHPGESEPAFHLVIDVQP
;
A
#
# COMPACT_ATOMS: atom_id res chain seq x y z
N MET A 1 22.49 7.76 -20.11
CA MET A 1 22.23 7.44 -21.52
C MET A 1 20.72 7.37 -21.64
N GLY A 2 20.09 8.42 -22.21
CA GLY A 2 18.65 8.42 -22.42
C GLY A 2 18.32 7.39 -23.49
N SER A 3 17.61 6.34 -23.12
CA SER A 3 16.93 5.49 -24.11
C SER A 3 15.90 6.38 -24.81
N ASP A 4 15.78 6.28 -26.14
CA ASP A 4 14.74 6.94 -26.92
C ASP A 4 13.35 6.33 -26.59
N VAL A 5 12.83 6.65 -25.40
CA VAL A 5 11.54 6.14 -24.92
C VAL A 5 10.42 6.55 -25.83
N LEU A 6 10.50 7.77 -26.39
CA LEU A 6 9.50 8.31 -27.32
C LEU A 6 9.49 7.61 -28.69
N GLY A 7 10.49 6.79 -29.01
CA GLY A 7 10.65 6.09 -30.29
C GLY A 7 11.80 6.62 -31.12
N GLN A 8 11.80 6.27 -32.42
CA GLN A 8 12.85 6.67 -33.33
C GLN A 8 12.84 8.19 -33.50
N THR A 9 14.00 8.83 -33.28
CA THR A 9 14.18 10.29 -33.35
C THR A 9 15.07 10.63 -34.56
N VAL A 10 14.82 11.79 -35.18
CA VAL A 10 15.76 12.34 -36.20
C VAL A 10 17.10 12.65 -35.53
N GLU A 11 18.18 12.69 -36.34
CA GLU A 11 19.54 12.93 -35.83
C GLU A 11 19.64 14.27 -35.04
N THR A 12 18.89 15.26 -35.43
CA THR A 12 18.85 16.58 -34.75
C THR A 12 17.41 17.06 -34.64
N PRO A 13 16.66 16.68 -33.61
CA PRO A 13 15.29 17.13 -33.43
C PRO A 13 15.23 18.62 -33.09
N SER A 14 14.16 19.29 -33.51
CA SER A 14 13.86 20.64 -33.04
C SER A 14 13.58 20.66 -31.56
N VAL A 15 13.78 21.80 -30.89
CA VAL A 15 13.48 21.98 -29.48
C VAL A 15 12.02 22.35 -29.30
N ILE A 16 11.37 21.77 -28.32
CA ILE A 16 10.08 22.22 -27.82
C ILE A 16 10.34 23.12 -26.62
N ASP A 17 9.98 24.39 -26.70
CA ASP A 17 10.08 25.36 -25.62
C ASP A 17 8.76 25.42 -24.85
N PHE A 18 8.84 25.35 -23.52
CA PHE A 18 7.69 25.45 -22.62
C PHE A 18 7.70 26.75 -21.83
N SER A 19 6.52 27.34 -21.63
CA SER A 19 6.35 28.55 -20.81
C SER A 19 6.61 28.29 -19.31
N ASP A 20 6.47 27.06 -18.89
CA ASP A 20 6.81 26.56 -17.54
C ASP A 20 7.40 25.16 -17.68
N THR A 21 8.63 24.98 -17.19
CA THR A 21 9.33 23.69 -17.21
C THR A 21 9.18 22.93 -15.89
N TYR A 22 8.48 23.51 -14.91
CA TYR A 22 8.23 22.91 -13.58
C TYR A 22 6.74 22.95 -13.20
N PRO A 23 5.84 22.48 -14.06
CA PRO A 23 4.41 22.51 -13.78
C PRO A 23 3.98 21.48 -12.76
N THR A 24 2.73 21.62 -12.29
CA THR A 24 2.01 20.60 -11.53
C THR A 24 1.00 19.86 -12.40
N ILE A 25 0.52 18.70 -11.94
CA ILE A 25 -0.54 17.95 -12.62
C ILE A 25 -1.79 18.82 -12.81
N GLY A 26 -2.40 18.73 -14.00
CA GLY A 26 -3.58 19.51 -14.38
C GLY A 26 -3.30 20.95 -14.84
N GLN A 27 -2.10 21.46 -14.62
CA GLN A 27 -1.71 22.80 -15.09
C GLN A 27 -1.69 22.86 -16.62
N ARG A 28 -2.06 24.00 -17.16
CA ARG A 28 -1.97 24.29 -18.60
C ARG A 28 -0.67 25.04 -18.89
N VAL A 29 0.14 24.48 -19.77
CA VAL A 29 1.46 25.01 -20.16
C VAL A 29 1.46 25.28 -21.64
N SER A 30 1.81 26.51 -22.04
CA SER A 30 2.01 26.84 -23.46
C SER A 30 3.34 26.26 -23.92
N TYR A 31 3.37 25.81 -25.17
CA TYR A 31 4.60 25.33 -25.79
C TYR A 31 4.70 25.78 -27.26
N SER A 32 5.93 25.85 -27.74
CA SER A 32 6.23 26.17 -29.12
C SER A 32 7.36 25.31 -29.66
N ALA A 33 7.35 25.10 -30.96
CA ALA A 33 8.44 24.47 -31.72
C ALA A 33 8.54 25.07 -33.10
N SER A 34 9.73 25.15 -33.67
CA SER A 34 9.98 25.69 -34.98
C SER A 34 10.84 24.75 -35.84
N GLY A 35 10.98 25.09 -37.16
CA GLY A 35 11.74 24.26 -38.09
C GLY A 35 11.04 22.98 -38.52
N LEU A 36 9.72 22.94 -38.34
CA LEU A 36 8.87 21.81 -38.76
C LEU A 36 8.43 21.94 -40.20
N VAL A 37 7.93 20.88 -40.82
CA VAL A 37 7.38 20.93 -42.17
C VAL A 37 6.06 21.75 -42.13
N PRO A 38 5.95 22.82 -42.92
CA PRO A 38 4.74 23.67 -42.95
C PRO A 38 3.47 22.87 -43.24
N LYS A 39 2.39 23.19 -42.51
CA LYS A 39 1.05 22.55 -42.61
C LYS A 39 1.00 21.06 -42.35
N GLN A 40 2.07 20.46 -41.85
CA GLN A 40 2.08 19.07 -41.43
C GLN A 40 1.48 18.93 -40.03
N THR A 41 0.75 17.80 -39.80
CA THR A 41 0.19 17.45 -38.51
C THR A 41 1.11 16.45 -37.80
N TYR A 42 1.34 16.67 -36.52
CA TYR A 42 2.20 15.86 -35.65
C TYR A 42 1.39 15.33 -34.47
N ARG A 43 1.72 14.11 -34.01
CA ARG A 43 1.22 13.58 -32.77
C ARG A 43 2.05 14.14 -31.60
N VAL A 44 1.38 14.54 -30.53
CA VAL A 44 2.02 14.97 -29.30
C VAL A 44 2.19 13.74 -28.42
N LEU A 45 3.42 13.32 -28.26
CA LEU A 45 3.81 12.17 -27.44
C LEU A 45 4.20 12.63 -26.05
N TRP A 46 3.79 11.87 -25.06
CA TRP A 46 4.12 12.06 -23.65
C TRP A 46 4.75 10.79 -23.10
N GLU A 47 5.96 10.89 -22.53
CA GLU A 47 6.57 9.82 -21.76
C GLU A 47 5.82 9.67 -20.44
N THR A 48 5.43 8.46 -20.12
CA THR A 48 4.81 8.09 -18.86
C THR A 48 5.49 6.84 -18.31
N PHE A 49 5.01 6.36 -17.17
CA PHE A 49 5.59 5.18 -16.51
C PHE A 49 4.47 4.27 -16.01
N GLN A 50 4.80 3.00 -15.87
CA GLN A 50 4.00 2.01 -15.15
C GLN A 50 4.82 1.52 -13.98
N GLY A 51 4.37 1.81 -12.77
CA GLY A 51 5.00 1.38 -11.54
C GLY A 51 4.45 0.03 -11.08
N THR A 52 5.34 -0.79 -10.56
CA THR A 52 5.03 -2.05 -9.90
C THR A 52 5.86 -2.20 -8.65
N TRP A 53 5.32 -2.89 -7.66
CA TRP A 53 6.08 -3.34 -6.53
C TRP A 53 6.90 -4.57 -6.95
N ASP A 54 8.21 -4.53 -6.74
CA ASP A 54 9.10 -5.65 -7.04
C ASP A 54 9.15 -6.60 -5.86
N VAL A 55 8.79 -7.85 -6.17
CA VAL A 55 8.69 -8.93 -5.20
C VAL A 55 9.37 -10.16 -5.78
N ASP A 56 10.35 -10.73 -5.10
CA ASP A 56 11.01 -11.99 -5.47
C ASP A 56 10.63 -13.10 -4.48
N GLY A 57 9.71 -13.96 -4.90
CA GLY A 57 9.10 -14.97 -4.03
C GLY A 57 8.39 -14.30 -2.85
N ASN A 58 8.99 -14.43 -1.67
CA ASN A 58 8.49 -13.86 -0.43
C ASN A 58 9.32 -12.66 0.05
N THR A 59 10.12 -12.05 -0.82
CA THR A 59 11.00 -10.94 -0.45
C THR A 59 10.58 -9.67 -1.18
N PHE A 60 10.24 -8.65 -0.42
CA PHE A 60 10.05 -7.32 -0.96
C PHE A 60 11.41 -6.72 -1.35
N ILE A 61 11.57 -6.32 -2.61
CA ILE A 61 12.81 -5.76 -3.14
C ILE A 61 12.73 -4.24 -3.21
N GLY A 62 11.56 -3.72 -3.57
CA GLY A 62 11.34 -2.29 -3.75
C GLY A 62 10.28 -2.00 -4.79
N GLU A 63 10.53 -0.97 -5.54
CA GLU A 63 9.65 -0.47 -6.59
C GLU A 63 10.39 -0.44 -7.93
N SER A 64 9.65 -0.68 -9.00
CA SER A 64 10.17 -0.54 -10.34
C SER A 64 9.22 0.23 -11.26
N TYR A 65 9.79 0.89 -12.27
CA TYR A 65 9.06 1.77 -13.16
C TYR A 65 9.46 1.49 -14.59
N THR A 66 8.49 1.08 -15.40
CA THR A 66 8.69 0.80 -16.82
C THR A 66 8.22 2.00 -17.65
N PRO A 67 9.08 2.61 -18.47
CA PRO A 67 8.69 3.70 -19.35
C PRO A 67 7.65 3.26 -20.38
N ALA A 68 6.71 4.15 -20.68
CA ALA A 68 5.68 3.99 -21.69
C ALA A 68 5.43 5.31 -22.39
N VAL A 69 4.71 5.31 -23.52
CA VAL A 69 4.38 6.51 -24.29
C VAL A 69 2.87 6.60 -24.48
N THR A 70 2.34 7.78 -24.21
CA THR A 70 0.92 8.12 -24.46
C THR A 70 0.82 9.22 -25.51
N VAL A 71 -0.15 9.11 -26.42
CA VAL A 71 -0.48 10.18 -27.36
C VAL A 71 -1.51 11.11 -26.72
N LEU A 72 -1.13 12.37 -26.49
CA LEU A 72 -2.01 13.36 -25.86
C LEU A 72 -2.92 14.09 -26.88
N GLY A 73 -2.61 13.99 -28.16
CA GLY A 73 -3.36 14.64 -29.21
C GLY A 73 -2.51 14.91 -30.45
N THR A 74 -2.97 15.86 -31.25
CA THR A 74 -2.26 16.28 -32.47
C THR A 74 -2.15 17.79 -32.52
N VAL A 75 -1.12 18.28 -33.23
CA VAL A 75 -0.91 19.71 -33.51
C VAL A 75 -0.47 19.88 -34.97
N THR A 76 -0.86 20.97 -35.62
CA THR A 76 -0.48 21.23 -37.01
C THR A 76 0.42 22.47 -37.04
N ALA A 77 1.56 22.32 -37.71
CA ALA A 77 2.45 23.45 -37.95
C ALA A 77 1.80 24.50 -38.89
N ASP A 78 2.07 25.76 -38.66
CA ASP A 78 1.59 26.85 -39.48
C ASP A 78 2.29 26.91 -40.84
N ALA A 79 2.09 27.99 -41.61
CA ALA A 79 2.71 28.19 -42.92
C ALA A 79 4.23 28.43 -42.84
N ASN A 80 4.76 28.77 -41.67
CA ASN A 80 6.18 29.03 -41.42
C ASN A 80 6.89 27.76 -40.83
N GLY A 81 6.15 26.68 -40.57
CA GLY A 81 6.67 25.51 -39.92
C GLY A 81 6.80 25.70 -38.40
N GLU A 82 5.95 26.52 -37.81
CA GLU A 82 5.91 26.76 -36.37
C GLU A 82 4.65 26.16 -35.73
N VAL A 83 4.79 25.72 -34.49
CA VAL A 83 3.72 25.23 -33.62
C VAL A 83 3.65 26.12 -32.39
N HIS A 84 2.45 26.61 -32.09
CA HIS A 84 2.12 27.28 -30.83
C HIS A 84 0.85 26.61 -30.26
N SER A 85 0.95 25.97 -29.10
CA SER A 85 -0.15 25.22 -28.53
C SER A 85 -0.10 25.21 -27.00
N VAL A 86 -1.09 24.58 -26.40
CA VAL A 86 -1.20 24.43 -24.92
C VAL A 86 -1.32 22.96 -24.59
N LEU A 87 -0.48 22.51 -23.69
CA LEU A 87 -0.53 21.20 -23.10
C LEU A 87 -1.19 21.28 -21.72
N GLN A 88 -2.18 20.45 -21.45
CA GLN A 88 -2.62 20.21 -20.09
C GLN A 88 -1.81 19.03 -19.54
N ILE A 89 -1.06 19.26 -18.44
CA ILE A 89 -0.25 18.23 -17.82
C ILE A 89 -1.15 17.09 -17.36
N PRO A 90 -0.95 15.86 -17.86
CA PRO A 90 -1.79 14.74 -17.53
C PRO A 90 -1.57 14.27 -16.08
N THR A 91 -2.52 13.50 -15.55
CA THR A 91 -2.31 12.76 -14.30
C THR A 91 -1.23 11.70 -14.50
N GLY A 92 -0.32 11.59 -13.55
CA GLY A 92 0.82 10.66 -13.64
C GLY A 92 1.84 10.90 -12.55
N TYR A 93 2.97 10.26 -12.68
CA TYR A 93 4.09 10.46 -11.77
C TYR A 93 4.67 11.88 -11.89
N GLY A 94 5.42 12.26 -10.88
CA GLY A 94 6.28 13.44 -10.91
C GLY A 94 7.58 13.18 -11.69
N ASP A 95 8.58 14.02 -11.43
CA ASP A 95 9.89 13.98 -12.07
C ASP A 95 9.87 14.43 -13.55
N ILE A 96 10.90 14.05 -14.30
CA ILE A 96 11.12 14.49 -15.67
C ILE A 96 10.29 13.64 -16.63
N HIS A 97 9.54 14.31 -17.49
CA HIS A 97 8.82 13.67 -18.60
C HIS A 97 9.30 14.25 -19.94
N GLN A 98 9.57 13.37 -20.88
CA GLN A 98 9.89 13.76 -22.25
C GLN A 98 8.60 13.99 -23.04
N ILE A 99 8.60 15.01 -23.88
CA ILE A 99 7.51 15.33 -24.79
C ILE A 99 8.07 15.37 -26.20
N GLY A 100 7.41 14.71 -27.15
CA GLY A 100 7.81 14.68 -28.55
C GLY A 100 6.71 15.07 -29.51
N LEU A 101 7.09 15.66 -30.64
CA LEU A 101 6.22 15.78 -31.81
C LEU A 101 6.65 14.74 -32.84
N ALA A 102 5.78 13.77 -33.10
CA ALA A 102 6.05 12.69 -34.05
C ALA A 102 5.24 12.88 -35.33
N ASP A 103 5.88 12.65 -36.47
CA ASP A 103 5.24 12.69 -37.79
C ASP A 103 4.33 11.46 -38.03
N ALA A 104 3.77 11.35 -39.23
CA ALA A 104 2.86 10.30 -39.61
C ALA A 104 3.56 8.88 -39.63
N SER A 105 4.87 8.84 -39.84
CA SER A 105 5.67 7.62 -39.81
C SER A 105 6.07 7.19 -38.39
N GLY A 106 5.83 8.08 -37.40
CA GLY A 106 6.18 7.84 -36.00
C GLY A 106 7.56 8.33 -35.60
N ILE A 107 8.24 9.06 -36.50
CA ILE A 107 9.55 9.64 -36.20
C ILE A 107 9.37 10.92 -35.40
N VAL A 108 10.08 11.03 -34.28
CA VAL A 108 10.11 12.23 -33.43
C VAL A 108 10.97 13.28 -34.08
N VAL A 109 10.37 14.42 -34.45
CA VAL A 109 11.02 15.51 -35.15
C VAL A 109 11.29 16.72 -34.26
N ALA A 110 10.61 16.83 -33.12
CA ALA A 110 10.88 17.83 -32.10
C ALA A 110 10.69 17.21 -30.73
N GLN A 111 11.49 17.63 -29.74
CA GLN A 111 11.41 17.12 -28.37
C GLN A 111 11.74 18.19 -27.33
N GLY A 112 11.23 17.99 -26.14
CA GLY A 112 11.51 18.80 -24.95
C GLY A 112 11.13 18.05 -23.69
N SER A 113 11.32 18.64 -22.54
CA SER A 113 10.99 18.02 -21.27
C SER A 113 10.42 19.01 -20.27
N VAL A 114 9.61 18.50 -19.34
CA VAL A 114 9.15 19.21 -18.16
C VAL A 114 9.41 18.35 -16.93
N THR A 115 9.60 18.99 -15.78
CA THR A 115 9.71 18.32 -14.49
C THR A 115 8.43 18.56 -13.70
N ILE A 116 7.64 17.52 -13.51
CA ILE A 116 6.37 17.63 -12.77
C ILE A 116 6.67 17.75 -11.29
N LYS A 117 6.20 18.86 -10.69
CA LYS A 117 6.27 19.05 -9.24
C LYS A 117 5.11 18.39 -8.55
N PRO A 118 5.34 17.80 -7.37
CA PRO A 118 4.24 17.33 -6.54
C PRO A 118 3.36 18.49 -6.08
N SER A 119 2.10 18.17 -5.81
CA SER A 119 1.13 19.08 -5.21
C SER A 119 0.30 18.34 -4.18
N VAL A 120 -0.18 19.08 -3.16
CA VAL A 120 -0.98 18.53 -2.07
C VAL A 120 -2.33 19.22 -1.97
N SER A 121 -3.33 18.45 -1.59
CA SER A 121 -4.63 18.96 -1.17
C SER A 121 -5.11 18.20 0.07
N VAL A 122 -5.88 18.87 0.90
CA VAL A 122 -6.57 18.29 2.06
C VAL A 122 -8.07 18.47 1.88
N SER A 123 -8.83 17.43 2.25
CA SER A 123 -10.30 17.46 2.09
C SER A 123 -10.96 18.54 2.94
N ARG A 124 -10.47 18.70 4.17
CA ARG A 124 -10.90 19.70 5.14
C ARG A 124 -9.71 20.08 6.02
N THR A 125 -9.66 21.35 6.44
CA THR A 125 -8.64 21.85 7.37
C THR A 125 -9.12 21.84 8.82
N GLN A 126 -10.33 21.34 9.08
CA GLN A 126 -10.90 21.22 10.42
C GLN A 126 -11.64 19.89 10.53
N GLU A 127 -11.32 19.11 11.57
CA GLU A 127 -11.97 17.84 11.90
C GLU A 127 -12.21 17.74 13.43
N PRO A 128 -13.27 17.06 13.86
CA PRO A 128 -13.44 16.65 15.25
C PRO A 128 -12.37 15.62 15.64
N GLU A 129 -11.92 15.67 16.90
CA GLU A 129 -11.02 14.68 17.49
C GLU A 129 -11.52 13.26 17.28
N GLY A 130 -10.63 12.36 16.87
CA GLY A 130 -10.91 10.98 16.49
C GLY A 130 -11.34 10.76 15.04
N ASN A 131 -11.68 11.81 14.29
CA ASN A 131 -11.91 11.74 12.85
C ASN A 131 -10.58 11.76 12.08
N PHE A 132 -10.64 11.77 10.74
CA PHE A 132 -9.46 11.75 9.89
C PHE A 132 -9.44 12.91 8.91
N PHE A 133 -8.32 13.60 8.84
CA PHE A 133 -7.96 14.45 7.70
C PHE A 133 -7.61 13.53 6.52
N THR A 134 -8.25 13.71 5.38
CA THR A 134 -7.87 13.01 4.15
C THR A 134 -7.03 13.92 3.29
N LEU A 135 -5.81 13.48 3.00
CA LEU A 135 -4.83 14.18 2.17
C LEU A 135 -4.64 13.46 0.85
N ARG A 136 -4.33 14.24 -0.17
CA ARG A 136 -4.01 13.76 -1.50
C ARG A 136 -2.76 14.46 -2.00
N VAL A 137 -1.73 13.69 -2.31
CA VAL A 137 -0.50 14.15 -2.98
C VAL A 137 -0.50 13.63 -4.40
N GLN A 138 -0.26 14.50 -5.37
CA GLN A 138 -0.16 14.16 -6.78
C GLN A 138 1.23 14.55 -7.31
N GLY A 139 1.72 13.80 -8.31
CA GLY A 139 3.04 14.02 -8.86
C GLY A 139 4.16 13.47 -7.96
N ILE A 140 3.88 12.40 -7.19
CA ILE A 140 4.94 11.61 -6.58
C ILE A 140 5.74 10.97 -7.71
N GLY A 141 7.07 11.07 -7.63
CA GLY A 141 7.98 10.68 -8.70
C GLY A 141 8.19 9.18 -8.84
N TYR A 142 9.03 8.82 -9.79
CA TYR A 142 9.44 7.45 -10.09
C TYR A 142 10.94 7.21 -9.84
N GLY A 143 11.67 8.21 -9.44
CA GLY A 143 13.11 8.10 -9.13
C GLY A 143 13.35 7.63 -7.70
N ALA A 144 14.51 7.00 -7.45
CA ALA A 144 14.89 6.46 -6.16
C ALA A 144 14.82 7.44 -4.97
N TYR A 145 14.81 8.73 -5.25
CA TYR A 145 14.69 9.80 -4.24
C TYR A 145 13.37 10.58 -4.35
N SER A 146 12.41 10.12 -5.14
CA SER A 146 11.19 10.84 -5.46
C SER A 146 9.91 10.04 -5.30
N SER A 147 10.03 8.75 -5.09
CA SER A 147 8.93 7.81 -5.02
C SER A 147 8.21 7.78 -3.67
N ALA A 148 8.80 8.37 -2.63
CA ALA A 148 8.24 8.38 -1.29
C ALA A 148 8.37 9.73 -0.59
N TYR A 149 7.47 9.97 0.37
CA TYR A 149 7.47 11.11 1.28
C TYR A 149 7.18 10.63 2.70
N GLU A 150 7.76 11.32 3.68
CA GLU A 150 7.42 11.15 5.09
C GLU A 150 6.27 12.07 5.49
N VAL A 151 5.44 11.59 6.40
CA VAL A 151 4.33 12.35 6.98
C VAL A 151 4.61 12.59 8.45
N LEU A 152 4.54 13.84 8.87
CA LEU A 152 4.70 14.26 10.26
C LEU A 152 3.44 14.98 10.74
N TYR A 153 3.13 14.82 12.01
CA TYR A 153 2.10 15.56 12.74
C TYR A 153 2.79 16.26 13.93
N ASP A 154 2.83 17.59 13.93
CA ASP A 154 3.53 18.37 14.95
C ASP A 154 4.98 17.89 15.22
N ASN A 155 5.75 17.62 14.18
CA ASN A 155 7.08 17.00 14.20
C ASN A 155 7.13 15.53 14.68
N HIS A 156 6.00 14.88 14.94
CA HIS A 156 5.97 13.45 15.20
C HIS A 156 5.94 12.69 13.86
N LEU A 157 6.93 11.83 13.65
CA LEU A 157 6.98 11.01 12.44
C LEU A 157 5.90 9.92 12.51
N MET A 158 4.94 9.99 11.60
CA MET A 158 3.84 9.03 11.50
C MET A 158 4.21 7.82 10.66
N GLY A 159 4.73 8.06 9.47
CA GLY A 159 5.03 7.02 8.48
C GLY A 159 5.34 7.62 7.13
N ASN A 160 5.31 6.80 6.11
CA ASN A 160 5.59 7.19 4.73
C ASN A 160 4.37 7.01 3.82
N ILE A 161 4.41 7.68 2.69
CA ILE A 161 3.47 7.53 1.58
C ILE A 161 4.24 7.21 0.31
N ALA A 162 3.70 6.33 -0.50
CA ALA A 162 4.17 6.01 -1.85
C ALA A 162 2.98 6.03 -2.82
N ALA A 163 3.27 5.97 -4.12
CA ALA A 163 2.24 5.98 -5.16
C ALA A 163 2.70 5.17 -6.37
N VAL A 164 3.25 3.98 -6.11
CA VAL A 164 3.87 3.11 -7.10
C VAL A 164 2.82 2.59 -8.08
N THR A 165 1.76 1.96 -7.59
CA THR A 165 0.71 1.39 -8.43
C THR A 165 -0.43 2.37 -8.72
N THR A 166 -0.47 3.51 -8.04
CA THR A 166 -1.50 4.55 -8.13
C THR A 166 -1.12 5.70 -9.05
N ASN A 167 -0.17 5.46 -9.96
CA ASN A 167 0.23 6.40 -10.99
C ASN A 167 0.60 7.79 -10.42
N GLY A 168 1.48 7.80 -9.40
CA GLY A 168 1.99 9.02 -8.79
C GLY A 168 0.99 9.79 -7.90
N THR A 169 -0.13 9.17 -7.52
CA THR A 169 -1.13 9.78 -6.64
C THR A 169 -1.29 9.01 -5.36
N ALA A 170 -0.89 9.59 -4.23
CA ALA A 170 -1.11 9.07 -2.89
C ALA A 170 -2.38 9.67 -2.27
N VAL A 171 -3.24 8.82 -1.70
CA VAL A 171 -4.37 9.25 -0.85
C VAL A 171 -4.24 8.53 0.47
N PHE A 172 -4.19 9.29 1.56
CA PHE A 172 -3.99 8.74 2.89
C PHE A 172 -4.75 9.55 3.95
N GLN A 173 -4.78 9.02 5.15
CA GLN A 173 -5.51 9.60 6.28
C GLN A 173 -4.56 9.88 7.44
N VAL A 174 -4.79 11.01 8.12
CA VAL A 174 -4.11 11.42 9.36
C VAL A 174 -5.18 11.62 10.42
N ARG A 175 -5.03 10.96 11.57
CA ARG A 175 -6.01 11.07 12.65
C ARG A 175 -5.97 12.47 13.25
N ALA A 176 -7.15 13.03 13.52
CA ALA A 176 -7.30 14.31 14.18
C ALA A 176 -7.16 14.09 15.69
N GLU A 177 -6.04 14.46 16.24
CA GLU A 177 -5.66 14.22 17.62
C GLU A 177 -5.29 15.53 18.32
N GLY A 178 -5.69 15.65 19.60
CA GLY A 178 -5.45 16.84 20.42
C GLY A 178 -6.30 18.05 19.97
N ILE A 179 -7.08 18.64 20.87
CA ILE A 179 -7.92 19.80 20.53
C ILE A 179 -7.04 21.03 20.34
N GLY A 180 -7.12 21.68 19.18
CA GLY A 180 -6.37 22.90 18.89
C GLY A 180 -5.83 22.98 17.45
N PRO A 181 -4.93 23.95 17.20
CA PRO A 181 -4.22 24.05 15.92
C PRO A 181 -3.04 23.07 15.88
N HIS A 182 -2.89 22.42 14.74
CA HIS A 182 -1.83 21.44 14.46
C HIS A 182 -1.23 21.66 13.07
N LEU A 183 -0.08 21.05 12.81
CA LEU A 183 0.61 21.10 11.54
C LEU A 183 0.85 19.69 11.01
N ILE A 184 0.34 19.41 9.80
CA ILE A 184 0.72 18.21 9.05
C ILE A 184 1.80 18.60 8.07
N GLU A 185 2.93 17.91 8.07
CA GLU A 185 4.02 18.11 7.12
C GLU A 185 4.21 16.86 6.25
N ILE A 186 4.50 17.10 4.98
CA ILE A 186 4.84 16.04 4.02
C ILE A 186 6.21 16.39 3.45
N ALA A 187 7.23 15.65 3.89
CA ALA A 187 8.62 15.94 3.59
C ALA A 187 9.22 14.89 2.64
N PRO A 188 10.04 15.31 1.66
CA PRO A 188 10.77 14.37 0.81
C PRO A 188 11.67 13.46 1.64
N CYS A 189 11.69 12.17 1.28
CA CYS A 189 12.48 11.16 1.97
C CYS A 189 12.99 10.09 1.01
N SER A 190 14.06 9.40 1.38
CA SER A 190 14.55 8.19 0.71
C SER A 190 14.95 7.07 1.64
N ILE A 191 15.01 7.33 2.96
CA ILE A 191 15.58 6.41 3.95
C ILE A 191 14.76 6.32 5.24
N GLY A 192 13.48 6.69 5.20
CA GLY A 192 12.59 6.59 6.35
C GLY A 192 12.72 7.72 7.38
N SER A 193 13.34 8.85 7.01
CA SER A 193 13.39 10.04 7.87
C SER A 193 13.57 11.31 7.03
N PRO A 194 12.91 12.42 7.37
CA PRO A 194 13.11 13.71 6.71
C PRO A 194 14.55 14.18 6.78
N TYR A 195 15.08 14.72 5.68
CA TYR A 195 16.41 15.30 5.66
C TYR A 195 16.33 16.78 6.03
N LEU A 196 16.89 17.14 7.20
CA LEU A 196 16.68 18.46 7.78
C LEU A 196 17.71 19.53 7.36
N ASN A 197 18.79 19.16 6.68
CA ASN A 197 19.74 20.14 6.15
C ASN A 197 19.35 20.57 4.74
N GLU A 198 18.43 21.50 4.62
CA GLU A 198 17.87 21.95 3.33
C GLU A 198 18.94 22.52 2.38
N GLN A 199 20.03 23.12 2.89
CA GLN A 199 21.09 23.69 2.06
C GLN A 199 21.90 22.63 1.31
N GLN A 200 21.89 21.40 1.78
CA GLN A 200 22.59 20.25 1.18
C GLN A 200 21.64 19.10 0.86
N SER A 201 20.35 19.40 0.79
CA SER A 201 19.36 18.37 0.52
C SER A 201 19.54 17.74 -0.86
N PRO A 202 19.60 16.43 -0.98
CA PRO A 202 19.52 15.75 -2.28
C PRO A 202 18.15 15.95 -2.94
N TYR A 203 17.18 16.49 -2.21
CA TYR A 203 15.80 16.74 -2.64
C TYR A 203 15.51 18.22 -2.89
N SER A 204 16.53 19.04 -3.16
CA SER A 204 16.42 20.52 -3.26
C SER A 204 15.36 21.02 -4.25
N TRP A 205 14.88 20.17 -5.15
CA TRP A 205 13.83 20.45 -6.13
C TRP A 205 12.43 19.99 -5.70
N LYS A 206 12.31 19.29 -4.56
CA LYS A 206 11.05 18.82 -4.01
C LYS A 206 10.62 19.66 -2.82
N PRO A 207 9.39 20.17 -2.82
CA PRO A 207 8.90 20.96 -1.70
C PRO A 207 8.57 20.07 -0.50
N THR A 208 8.80 20.58 0.70
CA THR A 208 8.09 20.18 1.90
C THR A 208 6.77 20.92 1.95
N PHE A 209 5.67 20.19 2.20
CA PHE A 209 4.35 20.79 2.37
C PHE A 209 4.04 20.92 3.84
N SER A 210 3.59 22.11 4.23
CA SER A 210 3.12 22.39 5.59
C SER A 210 1.64 22.77 5.53
N ILE A 211 0.79 21.93 6.13
CA ILE A 211 -0.66 22.03 6.06
C ILE A 211 -1.20 22.30 7.47
N PRO A 212 -1.56 23.57 7.78
CA PRO A 212 -2.17 23.89 9.06
C PRO A 212 -3.59 23.30 9.11
N VAL A 213 -3.89 22.63 10.20
CA VAL A 213 -5.20 22.02 10.48
C VAL A 213 -5.67 22.41 11.87
N THR A 214 -6.97 22.21 12.16
CA THR A 214 -7.54 22.46 13.47
C THR A 214 -8.37 21.27 13.91
N VAL A 215 -8.08 20.75 15.09
CA VAL A 215 -8.87 19.71 15.74
C VAL A 215 -9.87 20.35 16.68
N THR A 216 -11.13 20.02 16.50
CA THR A 216 -12.24 20.48 17.36
C THR A 216 -12.66 19.38 18.32
N LYS A 217 -13.45 19.73 19.33
CA LYS A 217 -13.97 18.74 20.26
C LYS A 217 -14.76 17.65 19.53
N GLY A 218 -14.35 16.41 19.74
CA GLY A 218 -14.94 15.20 19.17
C GLY A 218 -15.31 14.18 20.24
N HIS A 219 -15.59 12.97 19.79
CA HIS A 219 -15.82 11.79 20.60
C HIS A 219 -15.03 10.63 19.98
N PRO A 220 -13.72 10.58 20.23
CA PRO A 220 -12.89 9.52 19.65
C PRO A 220 -13.36 8.16 20.14
N GLY A 221 -13.29 7.18 19.27
CA GLY A 221 -13.66 5.79 19.51
C GLY A 221 -12.84 4.84 18.69
N ASP A 222 -12.94 3.56 19.02
CA ASP A 222 -12.25 2.53 18.22
C ASP A 222 -12.87 2.42 16.83
N VAL A 223 -12.00 2.36 15.84
CA VAL A 223 -12.35 2.11 14.44
C VAL A 223 -11.44 1.00 13.92
N GLN A 224 -11.98 0.07 13.18
CA GLN A 224 -11.23 -0.94 12.45
C GLN A 224 -11.58 -0.83 10.97
N ASP A 225 -10.58 -0.94 10.11
CA ASP A 225 -10.82 -1.06 8.69
C ASP A 225 -11.68 -2.29 8.39
N PRO A 226 -12.61 -2.21 7.45
CA PRO A 226 -13.42 -3.36 7.09
C PRO A 226 -12.59 -4.43 6.41
N ILE A 227 -12.80 -5.69 6.80
CA ILE A 227 -12.36 -6.83 5.99
C ILE A 227 -13.29 -7.00 4.79
N PRO A 228 -12.87 -7.68 3.70
CA PRO A 228 -13.72 -7.90 2.54
C PRO A 228 -15.06 -8.54 2.89
N ALA A 229 -16.07 -8.30 2.05
CA ALA A 229 -17.38 -8.93 2.23
C ALA A 229 -17.26 -10.45 2.09
N PRO A 230 -18.05 -11.25 2.86
CA PRO A 230 -18.01 -12.70 2.79
C PRO A 230 -18.17 -13.23 1.36
N SER A 231 -17.24 -14.07 0.95
CA SER A 231 -17.23 -14.76 -0.35
C SER A 231 -17.25 -16.29 -0.13
N ILE A 232 -17.51 -17.03 -1.19
CA ILE A 232 -17.42 -18.49 -1.17
C ILE A 232 -16.11 -18.89 -1.85
N SER A 233 -15.35 -19.78 -1.21
CA SER A 233 -14.17 -20.39 -1.82
C SER A 233 -14.55 -21.78 -2.33
N THR A 234 -14.49 -21.96 -3.65
CA THR A 234 -14.77 -23.24 -4.32
C THR A 234 -13.48 -23.79 -4.90
N GLY A 235 -13.12 -24.99 -4.46
CA GLY A 235 -11.97 -25.72 -4.95
C GLY A 235 -12.33 -27.03 -5.61
N ASN A 236 -11.42 -28.01 -5.61
CA ASN A 236 -11.65 -29.34 -6.15
C ASN A 236 -12.42 -30.21 -5.13
N HIS A 237 -13.66 -30.55 -5.42
CA HIS A 237 -14.59 -31.32 -4.57
C HIS A 237 -14.96 -30.68 -3.22
N LEU A 238 -14.33 -29.60 -2.78
CA LEU A 238 -14.64 -28.90 -1.54
C LEU A 238 -15.07 -27.46 -1.79
N THR A 239 -15.92 -26.96 -0.91
CA THR A 239 -16.34 -25.55 -0.87
C THR A 239 -16.38 -25.06 0.57
N ALA A 240 -15.77 -23.91 0.84
CA ALA A 240 -15.82 -23.20 2.12
C ALA A 240 -16.77 -21.99 2.02
N SER A 241 -17.72 -21.87 2.94
CA SER A 241 -18.68 -20.78 3.00
C SER A 241 -18.87 -20.26 4.44
N PRO A 242 -18.46 -19.01 4.74
CA PRO A 242 -17.65 -18.12 3.91
C PRO A 242 -16.25 -18.69 3.61
N GLY A 243 -15.59 -18.19 2.55
CA GLY A 243 -14.23 -18.59 2.17
C GLY A 243 -13.14 -17.78 2.87
N HIS A 244 -13.52 -16.87 3.76
CA HIS A 244 -12.60 -16.11 4.61
C HIS A 244 -13.28 -15.67 5.90
N GLY A 245 -12.47 -15.25 6.87
CA GLY A 245 -12.93 -14.75 8.16
C GLY A 245 -11.76 -14.50 9.11
N VAL A 246 -12.05 -14.46 10.40
CA VAL A 246 -11.06 -14.22 11.46
C VAL A 246 -10.85 -15.47 12.28
N VAL A 247 -9.75 -15.55 13.02
CA VAL A 247 -9.47 -16.62 13.98
C VAL A 247 -10.67 -16.82 14.92
N GLY A 248 -11.03 -18.08 15.18
CA GLY A 248 -12.16 -18.46 16.05
C GLY A 248 -13.54 -18.35 15.39
N SER A 249 -13.68 -17.71 14.22
CA SER A 249 -14.92 -17.73 13.45
C SER A 249 -15.21 -19.13 12.90
N THR A 250 -16.41 -19.33 12.34
CA THR A 250 -16.84 -20.64 11.84
C THR A 250 -17.25 -20.52 10.37
N PHE A 251 -16.81 -21.47 9.55
CA PHE A 251 -17.30 -21.66 8.19
C PHE A 251 -17.89 -23.05 7.99
N THR A 252 -18.76 -23.20 6.97
CA THR A 252 -19.27 -24.48 6.55
C THR A 252 -18.38 -25.03 5.44
N LEU A 253 -17.82 -26.21 5.65
CA LEU A 253 -17.10 -26.96 4.62
C LEU A 253 -18.06 -28.00 4.04
N THR A 254 -18.25 -27.97 2.73
CA THR A 254 -19.05 -28.96 1.99
C THR A 254 -18.17 -29.71 1.02
N GLY A 255 -18.41 -31.01 0.89
CA GLY A 255 -17.75 -31.88 -0.08
C GLY A 255 -18.77 -32.49 -1.05
N GLN A 256 -18.39 -32.63 -2.33
CA GLN A 256 -19.20 -33.25 -3.38
C GLN A 256 -18.32 -34.07 -4.34
N GLY A 257 -18.86 -35.19 -4.86
CA GLY A 257 -18.11 -36.06 -5.77
C GLY A 257 -16.95 -36.79 -5.13
N LEU A 258 -17.02 -37.00 -3.82
CA LEU A 258 -16.03 -37.73 -3.03
C LEU A 258 -16.30 -39.24 -3.04
N PRO A 259 -15.34 -40.08 -2.61
CA PRO A 259 -15.60 -41.50 -2.37
C PRO A 259 -16.80 -41.71 -1.43
N ALA A 260 -17.68 -42.67 -1.75
CA ALA A 260 -18.91 -42.90 -1.00
C ALA A 260 -18.67 -43.66 0.31
N ASN A 261 -19.33 -43.27 1.40
CA ASN A 261 -19.30 -43.89 2.71
C ASN A 261 -17.86 -44.02 3.32
N GLU A 262 -17.00 -43.07 2.97
CA GLU A 262 -15.60 -43.08 3.42
C GLU A 262 -15.35 -42.10 4.56
N SER A 263 -14.51 -42.52 5.50
CA SER A 263 -14.02 -41.64 6.57
C SER A 263 -12.88 -40.78 6.04
N LEU A 264 -13.06 -39.49 6.12
CA LEU A 264 -12.11 -38.49 5.65
C LEU A 264 -11.56 -37.67 6.79
N THR A 265 -10.27 -37.41 6.75
CA THR A 265 -9.60 -36.44 7.65
C THR A 265 -9.61 -35.07 6.98
N ILE A 266 -10.09 -34.06 7.70
CA ILE A 266 -10.00 -32.67 7.24
C ILE A 266 -8.72 -32.05 7.81
N GLU A 267 -7.88 -31.59 6.93
CA GLU A 267 -6.58 -31.00 7.26
C GLU A 267 -6.51 -29.55 6.80
N TRP A 268 -5.70 -28.77 7.51
CA TRP A 268 -5.43 -27.36 7.30
C TRP A 268 -3.94 -27.18 7.09
N SER A 269 -3.54 -26.56 6.01
CA SER A 269 -2.14 -26.21 5.76
C SER A 269 -1.76 -24.97 6.58
N ASN A 270 -0.89 -25.16 7.54
CA ASN A 270 -0.26 -24.10 8.31
C ASN A 270 0.99 -23.60 7.62
N THR A 271 1.30 -22.33 7.82
CA THR A 271 2.62 -21.78 7.57
C THR A 271 3.33 -21.58 8.91
N VAL A 272 4.42 -22.30 9.14
CA VAL A 272 5.21 -22.22 10.36
C VAL A 272 6.64 -21.78 10.05
N GLY A 273 7.24 -21.01 10.96
CA GLY A 273 8.59 -20.50 10.77
C GLY A 273 8.74 -19.03 11.17
N ASN A 274 9.78 -18.40 10.66
CA ASN A 274 10.08 -16.99 10.92
C ASN A 274 11.08 -16.44 9.90
N HIS A 275 11.23 -15.11 9.88
CA HIS A 275 12.25 -14.41 9.07
C HIS A 275 13.64 -14.32 9.72
N VAL A 276 13.78 -14.76 10.97
CA VAL A 276 15.01 -14.57 11.77
C VAL A 276 16.01 -15.68 11.49
N THR A 277 15.55 -16.86 11.13
CA THR A 277 16.40 -18.02 10.87
C THR A 277 16.50 -18.31 9.36
N ALA A 278 17.61 -18.95 8.97
CA ALA A 278 17.82 -19.38 7.59
C ALA A 278 16.80 -20.44 7.11
N ALA A 279 16.08 -21.07 8.02
CA ALA A 279 15.03 -22.06 7.70
C ALA A 279 13.78 -21.37 7.09
N GLY A 280 13.58 -20.09 7.39
CA GLY A 280 12.41 -19.35 6.87
C GLY A 280 11.08 -19.97 7.29
N TYR A 281 10.09 -19.88 6.41
CA TYR A 281 8.77 -20.51 6.57
C TYR A 281 8.70 -21.86 5.84
N HIS A 282 7.91 -22.78 6.40
CA HIS A 282 7.58 -24.04 5.77
C HIS A 282 6.12 -24.44 6.06
N ALA A 283 5.53 -25.22 5.14
CA ALA A 283 4.20 -25.74 5.32
C ALA A 283 4.18 -26.88 6.34
N ALA A 284 3.13 -26.94 7.15
CA ALA A 284 2.82 -28.02 8.07
C ALA A 284 1.31 -28.28 8.06
N GLU A 285 0.91 -29.55 8.17
CA GLU A 285 -0.50 -29.91 8.19
C GLU A 285 -1.03 -30.02 9.61
N THR A 286 -2.26 -29.52 9.84
CA THR A 286 -2.98 -29.65 11.10
C THR A 286 -4.34 -30.31 10.86
N VAL A 287 -4.64 -31.39 11.59
CA VAL A 287 -5.94 -32.04 11.52
C VAL A 287 -6.99 -31.19 12.23
N LEU A 288 -8.03 -30.77 11.49
CA LEU A 288 -9.17 -30.01 12.01
C LEU A 288 -10.31 -30.92 12.49
N GLY A 289 -10.38 -32.15 12.01
CA GLY A 289 -11.41 -33.14 12.41
C GLY A 289 -11.60 -34.23 11.38
N HIS A 290 -12.63 -35.04 11.60
CA HIS A 290 -12.99 -36.15 10.73
C HIS A 290 -14.45 -36.04 10.30
N VAL A 291 -14.75 -36.43 9.07
CA VAL A 291 -16.10 -36.50 8.51
C VAL A 291 -16.28 -37.83 7.78
N THR A 292 -17.53 -38.27 7.62
CA THR A 292 -17.84 -39.43 6.79
C THR A 292 -18.67 -38.94 5.61
N SER A 293 -18.25 -39.27 4.41
CA SER A 293 -19.03 -38.99 3.22
C SER A 293 -20.28 -39.85 3.15
N SER A 294 -21.38 -39.31 2.58
CA SER A 294 -22.60 -40.05 2.35
C SER A 294 -22.45 -41.10 1.24
N ALA A 295 -23.46 -41.95 1.04
CA ALA A 295 -23.55 -42.83 -0.13
C ALA A 295 -23.50 -42.09 -1.47
N ALA A 296 -23.87 -40.80 -1.49
CA ALA A 296 -23.76 -39.92 -2.67
C ALA A 296 -22.41 -39.21 -2.79
N GLY A 297 -21.43 -39.54 -1.93
CA GLY A 297 -20.12 -38.89 -1.94
C GLY A 297 -20.16 -37.41 -1.49
N THR A 298 -21.04 -37.06 -0.55
CA THR A 298 -21.20 -35.70 -0.06
C THR A 298 -21.05 -35.62 1.45
N PHE A 299 -20.60 -34.46 1.96
CA PHE A 299 -20.70 -34.12 3.38
C PHE A 299 -20.92 -32.62 3.56
N ALA A 300 -21.33 -32.23 4.77
CA ALA A 300 -21.31 -30.84 5.24
C ALA A 300 -20.94 -30.82 6.72
N THR A 301 -19.97 -29.99 7.07
CA THR A 301 -19.51 -29.83 8.46
C THR A 301 -19.17 -28.40 8.76
N LYS A 302 -19.19 -28.03 10.05
CA LYS A 302 -18.73 -26.73 10.53
C LYS A 302 -17.29 -26.85 11.02
N ILE A 303 -16.46 -25.97 10.55
CA ILE A 303 -15.04 -25.87 10.94
C ILE A 303 -14.84 -24.54 11.65
N GLN A 304 -14.19 -24.58 12.82
CA GLN A 304 -13.71 -23.38 13.49
C GLN A 304 -12.34 -23.02 12.92
N VAL A 305 -12.15 -21.76 12.58
CA VAL A 305 -10.87 -21.22 12.06
C VAL A 305 -9.82 -21.31 13.16
N PRO A 306 -8.71 -22.02 12.94
CA PRO A 306 -7.66 -22.18 13.95
C PRO A 306 -6.88 -20.87 14.15
N VAL A 307 -6.16 -20.77 15.27
CA VAL A 307 -5.15 -19.74 15.46
C VAL A 307 -4.03 -19.99 14.46
N ASN A 308 -3.88 -19.06 13.50
CA ASN A 308 -2.84 -19.13 12.48
C ASN A 308 -2.55 -17.73 11.94
N VAL A 309 -1.46 -17.63 11.19
CA VAL A 309 -1.15 -16.42 10.43
C VAL A 309 -2.27 -16.11 9.44
N GLY A 310 -2.46 -14.85 9.12
CA GLY A 310 -3.28 -14.41 7.99
C GLY A 310 -2.58 -14.73 6.65
N GLY A 311 -2.87 -13.95 5.63
CA GLY A 311 -2.09 -13.96 4.43
C GLY A 311 -2.57 -14.85 3.31
N PRO A 312 -1.67 -15.47 2.53
CA PRO A 312 -2.09 -16.30 1.43
C PRO A 312 -3.13 -17.30 1.90
N PRO A 313 -4.19 -17.57 1.11
CA PRO A 313 -5.23 -18.48 1.56
C PRO A 313 -4.66 -19.84 1.96
N HIS A 314 -5.03 -20.30 3.15
CA HIS A 314 -4.68 -21.63 3.64
C HIS A 314 -5.39 -22.71 2.82
N THR A 315 -4.69 -23.79 2.49
CA THR A 315 -5.32 -24.94 1.88
C THR A 315 -6.10 -25.74 2.94
N VAL A 316 -7.35 -26.05 2.64
CA VAL A 316 -8.18 -26.98 3.40
C VAL A 316 -8.36 -28.22 2.54
N GLN A 317 -7.98 -29.39 3.04
CA GLN A 317 -8.03 -30.63 2.26
C GLN A 317 -8.78 -31.76 2.99
N ALA A 318 -9.39 -32.62 2.22
CA ALA A 318 -9.97 -33.88 2.66
C ALA A 318 -9.06 -35.03 2.23
N VAL A 319 -8.63 -35.84 3.20
CA VAL A 319 -7.67 -36.93 3.00
C VAL A 319 -8.34 -38.24 3.36
N ASP A 320 -8.20 -39.25 2.49
CA ASP A 320 -8.74 -40.61 2.72
C ASP A 320 -7.87 -41.43 3.72
N ALA A 321 -8.34 -42.63 4.08
CA ALA A 321 -7.61 -43.51 5.00
C ALA A 321 -6.27 -44.01 4.45
N ALA A 322 -6.04 -43.92 3.14
CA ALA A 322 -4.78 -44.26 2.48
C ALA A 322 -3.80 -43.10 2.43
N GLY A 323 -4.21 -41.89 2.83
CA GLY A 323 -3.40 -40.67 2.80
C GLY A 323 -3.50 -39.91 1.46
N ASN A 324 -4.46 -40.22 0.60
CA ASN A 324 -4.64 -39.51 -0.64
C ASN A 324 -5.54 -38.28 -0.42
N VAL A 325 -5.16 -37.14 -1.00
CA VAL A 325 -5.99 -35.95 -1.04
C VAL A 325 -7.13 -36.15 -2.05
N VAL A 326 -8.37 -36.24 -1.57
CA VAL A 326 -9.57 -36.46 -2.39
C VAL A 326 -10.38 -35.19 -2.63
N GLY A 327 -10.03 -34.09 -1.99
CA GLY A 327 -10.65 -32.80 -2.23
C GLY A 327 -9.88 -31.66 -1.58
N THR A 328 -9.93 -30.45 -2.18
CA THR A 328 -9.25 -29.27 -1.69
C THR A 328 -10.10 -28.01 -1.88
N THR A 329 -9.94 -27.05 -1.00
CA THR A 329 -10.39 -25.65 -1.16
C THR A 329 -9.42 -24.73 -0.43
N THR A 330 -9.69 -23.46 -0.42
CA THR A 330 -8.85 -22.47 0.31
C THR A 330 -9.70 -21.71 1.33
N TYR A 331 -9.04 -21.14 2.32
CA TYR A 331 -9.64 -20.24 3.29
C TYR A 331 -8.67 -19.12 3.67
N GLN A 332 -9.15 -17.86 3.66
CA GLN A 332 -8.35 -16.68 4.01
C GLN A 332 -8.62 -16.27 5.45
N ILE A 333 -7.56 -16.08 6.25
CA ILE A 333 -7.65 -15.46 7.58
C ILE A 333 -7.32 -13.97 7.43
N TYR A 334 -8.15 -13.11 8.03
CA TYR A 334 -7.88 -11.69 8.20
C TYR A 334 -7.54 -11.38 9.66
N PRO A 335 -6.68 -10.39 9.92
CA PRO A 335 -6.39 -9.92 11.26
C PRO A 335 -7.63 -9.41 11.97
N ASN A 336 -7.67 -9.65 13.30
CA ASN A 336 -8.71 -9.11 14.16
C ASN A 336 -8.19 -8.70 15.53
N LEU A 337 -8.81 -7.65 16.08
CA LEU A 337 -8.59 -7.25 17.47
C LEU A 337 -9.32 -8.21 18.42
N VAL A 338 -8.56 -8.89 19.27
CA VAL A 338 -9.10 -9.76 20.31
C VAL A 338 -9.44 -8.96 21.56
N SER A 339 -8.51 -8.10 21.99
CA SER A 339 -8.71 -7.24 23.15
C SER A 339 -7.77 -6.03 23.16
N ALA A 340 -8.26 -4.93 23.70
CA ALA A 340 -7.47 -3.77 24.11
C ALA A 340 -8.13 -3.16 25.37
N PRO A 341 -7.36 -2.65 26.35
CA PRO A 341 -7.91 -1.97 27.50
C PRO A 341 -8.55 -0.64 27.06
N LYS A 342 -9.59 -0.21 27.75
CA LYS A 342 -10.21 1.11 27.52
C LYS A 342 -9.65 2.20 28.43
N ALA A 343 -9.07 1.81 29.56
CA ALA A 343 -8.43 2.71 30.50
C ALA A 343 -7.22 2.05 31.14
N VAL A 344 -6.16 2.83 31.38
CA VAL A 344 -4.89 2.37 31.96
C VAL A 344 -4.34 3.50 32.84
N LYS A 345 -3.67 3.17 33.94
CA LYS A 345 -2.97 4.19 34.74
C LYS A 345 -1.71 4.68 34.03
N GLU A 346 -1.39 5.96 34.21
CA GLU A 346 -0.14 6.52 33.75
C GLU A 346 1.06 5.71 34.23
N GLY A 347 2.00 5.46 33.32
CA GLY A 347 3.18 4.63 33.57
C GLY A 347 2.95 3.11 33.57
N GLN A 348 1.72 2.63 33.54
CA GLN A 348 1.42 1.21 33.50
C GLN A 348 1.65 0.62 32.09
N MET A 349 2.20 -0.61 32.04
CA MET A 349 2.21 -1.40 30.80
C MET A 349 0.82 -1.98 30.56
N PHE A 350 0.39 -1.95 29.30
CA PHE A 350 -0.83 -2.61 28.85
C PHE A 350 -0.58 -3.40 27.57
N THR A 351 -1.49 -4.29 27.24
CA THR A 351 -1.36 -5.19 26.09
C THR A 351 -2.55 -5.00 25.15
N ILE A 352 -2.26 -4.83 23.87
CA ILE A 352 -3.23 -4.97 22.77
C ILE A 352 -3.01 -6.35 22.18
N HIS A 353 -4.08 -7.11 21.98
CA HIS A 353 -4.01 -8.48 21.47
C HIS A 353 -4.69 -8.55 20.10
N LEU A 354 -3.91 -8.88 19.07
CA LEU A 354 -4.37 -9.19 17.73
C LEU A 354 -4.16 -10.66 17.39
N GLN A 355 -5.01 -11.21 16.54
CA GLN A 355 -4.85 -12.54 15.96
C GLN A 355 -5.02 -12.50 14.45
N GLY A 356 -4.44 -13.49 13.74
CA GLY A 356 -4.51 -13.60 12.31
C GLY A 356 -3.63 -12.59 11.57
N GLY A 357 -2.67 -11.98 12.26
CA GLY A 357 -1.71 -11.09 11.66
C GLY A 357 -0.68 -11.82 10.81
N GLY A 358 -0.24 -11.16 9.76
CA GLY A 358 0.75 -11.70 8.85
C GLY A 358 0.14 -12.53 7.74
N PRO A 359 -0.12 -11.92 6.60
CA PRO A 359 -0.60 -12.66 5.45
C PRO A 359 0.52 -13.41 4.77
N ASP A 360 1.49 -12.72 4.49
CA ASP A 360 2.66 -13.27 3.86
C ASP A 360 3.90 -12.66 4.50
N THR A 361 4.97 -12.77 3.82
CA THR A 361 6.25 -12.27 4.26
C THR A 361 6.33 -10.74 4.32
N TYR A 362 5.32 -10.00 3.85
CA TYR A 362 5.34 -8.53 3.84
C TYR A 362 4.62 -7.91 5.03
N ASP A 363 3.51 -8.53 5.46
CA ASP A 363 2.60 -7.96 6.47
C ASP A 363 2.52 -8.79 7.75
N ASN A 364 3.62 -9.43 8.11
CA ASN A 364 3.71 -10.16 9.38
C ASN A 364 3.68 -9.26 10.60
N CYS A 365 3.70 -7.97 10.41
CA CYS A 365 3.90 -7.00 11.46
C CYS A 365 2.90 -5.85 11.35
N TYR A 366 2.63 -5.26 12.51
CA TYR A 366 1.95 -3.99 12.60
C TYR A 366 2.87 -2.95 13.21
N SER A 367 2.99 -1.80 12.55
CA SER A 367 3.57 -0.60 13.13
C SER A 367 2.59 0.03 14.09
N VAL A 368 3.13 0.56 15.19
CA VAL A 368 2.34 1.14 16.27
C VAL A 368 2.61 2.63 16.33
N LEU A 369 1.56 3.42 16.23
CA LEU A 369 1.58 4.84 16.52
C LEU A 369 0.89 5.06 17.87
N TYR A 370 1.45 5.93 18.68
CA TYR A 370 0.87 6.47 19.89
C TYR A 370 0.82 7.98 19.73
N ASP A 371 -0.37 8.56 19.72
CA ASP A 371 -0.58 9.98 19.50
C ASP A 371 0.12 10.47 18.21
N ASN A 372 -0.22 9.86 17.08
CA ASN A 372 0.37 10.14 15.77
C ASN A 372 1.91 10.02 15.70
N SER A 373 2.55 9.41 16.70
CA SER A 373 3.99 9.18 16.75
C SER A 373 4.33 7.71 16.61
N SER A 374 5.11 7.33 15.61
CA SER A 374 5.58 5.96 15.46
C SER A 374 6.49 5.57 16.62
N ILE A 375 6.09 4.55 17.40
CA ILE A 375 6.82 4.10 18.59
C ILE A 375 7.47 2.73 18.43
N GLY A 376 7.14 1.99 17.37
CA GLY A 376 7.69 0.67 17.11
C GLY A 376 6.74 -0.23 16.32
N TYR A 377 7.00 -1.52 16.37
CA TYR A 377 6.22 -2.51 15.63
C TYR A 377 6.16 -3.85 16.39
N ALA A 378 5.19 -4.69 16.03
CA ALA A 378 5.04 -6.03 16.56
C ALA A 378 4.70 -7.00 15.43
N CYS A 379 5.20 -8.22 15.52
CA CYS A 379 5.03 -9.27 14.52
C CYS A 379 4.53 -10.57 15.15
N GLY A 380 3.85 -11.38 14.34
CA GLY A 380 3.25 -12.64 14.76
C GLY A 380 3.95 -13.92 14.22
N PHE A 381 5.22 -13.85 13.76
CA PHE A 381 5.88 -14.96 13.06
C PHE A 381 5.94 -16.27 13.85
N ASN A 382 6.39 -16.18 15.12
CA ASN A 382 6.64 -17.36 15.95
C ASN A 382 5.43 -17.76 16.79
N THR A 383 4.32 -17.08 16.63
CA THR A 383 3.13 -17.22 17.45
C THR A 383 1.88 -17.53 16.62
N ASN A 384 2.07 -18.01 15.39
CA ASN A 384 0.98 -18.32 14.46
C ASN A 384 0.02 -17.15 14.26
N GLY A 385 0.57 -15.93 14.06
CA GLY A 385 -0.23 -14.72 13.87
C GLY A 385 -0.86 -14.15 15.15
N ASP A 386 -0.54 -14.70 16.33
CA ASP A 386 -0.99 -14.18 17.63
C ASP A 386 -0.01 -13.11 18.10
N MET A 387 -0.45 -11.85 18.17
CA MET A 387 0.40 -10.71 18.53
C MET A 387 -0.06 -10.07 19.82
N GLN A 388 0.84 -9.99 20.80
CA GLN A 388 0.64 -9.29 22.06
C GLN A 388 1.51 -8.04 22.09
N ILE A 389 0.93 -6.91 21.72
CA ILE A 389 1.60 -5.61 21.61
C ILE A 389 1.62 -4.97 22.98
N GLN A 390 2.80 -4.82 23.57
CA GLN A 390 2.97 -4.24 24.91
C GLN A 390 3.40 -2.77 24.80
N ILE A 391 2.61 -1.87 25.36
CA ILE A 391 2.82 -0.42 25.32
C ILE A 391 2.77 0.10 26.75
N ARG A 392 3.56 1.13 27.05
CA ARG A 392 3.46 1.89 28.31
C ARG A 392 2.54 3.09 28.11
N ALA A 393 1.57 3.25 28.97
CA ALA A 393 0.73 4.44 28.99
C ALA A 393 1.56 5.65 29.41
N THR A 394 1.63 6.67 28.56
CA THR A 394 2.39 7.91 28.77
C THR A 394 1.55 9.10 28.34
N GLY A 395 1.97 10.29 28.69
CA GLY A 395 1.27 11.52 28.40
C GLY A 395 0.45 12.04 29.58
N ALA A 396 -0.26 13.13 29.41
CA ALA A 396 -1.16 13.67 30.44
C ALA A 396 -2.41 12.78 30.59
N PRO A 397 -3.04 12.73 31.76
CA PRO A 397 -4.32 12.04 31.90
C PRO A 397 -5.36 12.52 30.88
N GLY A 398 -6.01 11.57 30.21
CA GLY A 398 -7.00 11.85 29.17
C GLY A 398 -7.00 10.79 28.08
N ILE A 399 -7.62 11.12 26.96
CA ILE A 399 -7.73 10.25 25.80
C ILE A 399 -6.43 10.31 24.99
N HIS A 400 -5.93 9.12 24.65
CA HIS A 400 -4.80 8.91 23.75
C HIS A 400 -5.20 7.98 22.61
N ASP A 401 -4.65 8.24 21.43
CA ASP A 401 -4.91 7.48 20.24
C ASP A 401 -3.80 6.46 20.00
N ILE A 402 -4.18 5.24 19.60
CA ILE A 402 -3.24 4.18 19.24
C ILE A 402 -3.66 3.62 17.88
N ASP A 403 -2.79 3.79 16.90
CA ASP A 403 -3.03 3.29 15.57
C ASP A 403 -2.07 2.14 15.24
N LEU A 404 -2.62 1.08 14.66
CA LEU A 404 -1.89 -0.10 14.24
C LEU A 404 -2.03 -0.22 12.72
N TYR A 405 -0.93 -0.01 12.01
CA TYR A 405 -0.90 -0.08 10.55
C TYR A 405 -0.17 -1.33 10.08
N PRO A 406 -0.67 -2.02 9.02
CA PRO A 406 0.09 -3.08 8.38
C PRO A 406 1.45 -2.55 7.93
N THR A 407 2.50 -3.34 8.14
CA THR A 407 3.88 -2.91 7.92
C THR A 407 4.57 -3.80 6.93
N ILE A 408 5.16 -3.18 5.91
CA ILE A 408 6.01 -3.86 4.94
C ILE A 408 7.37 -4.08 5.58
N GLN A 409 7.80 -5.34 5.61
CA GLN A 409 9.15 -5.71 5.98
C GLN A 409 9.99 -5.89 4.72
N GLN A 410 10.91 -4.98 4.44
CA GLN A 410 11.92 -5.21 3.44
C GLN A 410 13.00 -6.13 4.02
N GLY A 411 13.09 -7.36 3.50
CA GLY A 411 14.10 -8.31 3.89
C GLY A 411 14.77 -8.90 2.66
N ASN A 412 16.01 -8.47 2.40
CA ASN A 412 16.88 -9.24 1.55
C ASN A 412 18.10 -9.61 2.38
N GLN A 413 18.57 -10.85 2.28
CA GLN A 413 19.76 -11.33 3.03
C GLN A 413 21.02 -10.50 2.77
N LYS A 414 21.04 -9.68 1.71
CA LYS A 414 22.17 -8.84 1.32
C LYS A 414 22.04 -7.38 1.82
N VAL A 415 20.83 -6.94 2.17
CA VAL A 415 20.57 -5.58 2.66
C VAL A 415 19.55 -5.67 3.80
N PRO A 416 19.98 -5.73 5.06
CA PRO A 416 19.07 -5.84 6.21
C PRO A 416 18.41 -4.50 6.54
N ASN A 417 17.79 -3.83 5.59
CA ASN A 417 17.02 -2.63 5.84
C ASN A 417 15.55 -3.01 6.01
N LEU A 418 15.12 -2.94 7.26
CA LEU A 418 13.74 -3.09 7.66
C LEU A 418 13.01 -1.76 7.40
N TYR A 419 12.04 -1.74 6.50
CA TYR A 419 11.07 -0.66 6.48
C TYR A 419 10.02 -0.93 7.55
N VAL A 420 10.18 -0.26 8.69
CA VAL A 420 9.30 -0.45 9.86
C VAL A 420 8.34 0.71 10.08
N LEU A 421 8.43 1.74 9.25
CA LEU A 421 7.46 2.82 9.26
C LEU A 421 6.19 2.38 8.52
N PRO A 422 5.01 2.74 9.01
CA PRO A 422 3.78 2.40 8.31
C PRO A 422 3.73 3.06 6.95
N LEU A 423 3.30 2.29 5.95
CA LEU A 423 2.91 2.83 4.66
C LEU A 423 1.46 3.36 4.78
N LEU A 424 1.31 4.67 4.92
CA LEU A 424 -0.01 5.28 5.13
C LEU A 424 -0.94 5.17 3.90
N THR A 425 -0.39 4.82 2.74
CA THR A 425 -1.15 4.53 1.50
C THR A 425 -1.52 3.06 1.35
N TYR A 426 -1.37 2.24 2.39
CA TYR A 426 -1.61 0.78 2.36
C TYR A 426 -2.96 0.35 1.76
N LYS A 427 -4.00 1.18 1.84
CA LYS A 427 -5.32 0.88 1.26
C LYS A 427 -5.36 0.90 -0.26
N SER A 428 -4.46 1.63 -0.90
CA SER A 428 -4.51 1.89 -2.35
C SER A 428 -3.21 1.53 -3.07
N ASP A 429 -2.10 1.47 -2.36
CA ASP A 429 -0.78 1.23 -2.91
C ASP A 429 0.04 0.36 -1.95
N HIS A 430 0.01 -0.96 -2.17
CA HIS A 430 0.61 -1.95 -1.29
C HIS A 430 1.20 -3.10 -2.13
N PRO A 431 2.37 -3.66 -1.78
CA PRO A 431 3.00 -4.75 -2.56
C PRO A 431 2.25 -6.09 -2.51
N GLY A 432 1.39 -6.28 -1.53
CA GLY A 432 0.54 -7.48 -1.37
C GLY A 432 -0.94 -7.12 -1.25
N GLU A 433 -1.74 -8.01 -0.65
CA GLU A 433 -3.11 -7.68 -0.28
C GLU A 433 -3.11 -6.77 0.95
N SER A 434 -3.87 -5.69 0.90
CA SER A 434 -3.97 -4.74 2.02
C SER A 434 -4.67 -5.37 3.21
N GLU A 435 -4.01 -5.39 4.37
CA GLU A 435 -4.60 -5.76 5.65
C GLU A 435 -5.34 -4.58 6.32
N PRO A 436 -6.31 -4.85 7.22
CA PRO A 436 -7.00 -3.81 7.95
C PRO A 436 -6.08 -3.13 8.97
N ALA A 437 -6.12 -1.81 9.06
CA ALA A 437 -5.59 -1.07 10.20
C ALA A 437 -6.59 -1.04 11.35
N PHE A 438 -6.08 -0.80 12.57
CA PHE A 438 -6.86 -0.66 13.78
C PHE A 438 -6.56 0.69 14.41
N HIS A 439 -7.61 1.43 14.71
CA HIS A 439 -7.55 2.74 15.35
C HIS A 439 -8.23 2.63 16.71
N LEU A 440 -7.46 2.69 17.76
CA LEU A 440 -7.91 2.44 19.13
C LEU A 440 -7.85 3.71 19.97
N VAL A 441 -8.60 3.71 21.04
CA VAL A 441 -8.63 4.82 22.00
C VAL A 441 -8.42 4.26 23.41
N ILE A 442 -7.55 4.90 24.18
CA ILE A 442 -7.27 4.56 25.56
C ILE A 442 -7.40 5.80 26.46
N ASP A 443 -8.04 5.64 27.61
CA ASP A 443 -8.10 6.66 28.66
C ASP A 443 -6.94 6.45 29.64
N VAL A 444 -5.96 7.33 29.60
CA VAL A 444 -4.84 7.33 30.57
C VAL A 444 -5.30 8.04 31.83
N GLN A 445 -5.37 7.30 32.92
CA GLN A 445 -5.82 7.75 34.25
C GLN A 445 -4.61 8.12 35.13
N PRO A 446 -4.76 9.06 36.04
CA PRO A 446 -3.72 9.44 37.00
C PRO A 446 -3.20 8.29 37.86
#